data_a907f27dfe3373a3f406048a1047b25d
#
_entry.id   a907f27dfe3373a3f406048a1047b25d
#
_cell.length_a   1.000
_cell.length_b   1.000
_cell.length_c   1.000
_cell.angle_alpha   90.00
_cell.angle_beta   90.00
_cell.angle_gamma   90.00
#
_symmetry.space_group_name_H-M   'P 1'
#
loop_
_entity.id
_entity.type
_entity.pdbx_description
1 polymer ?
#
loop_
_entity_poly.entity_id
_entity_poly.type
_entity_poly.pdbx_seq_one_letter_code
_entity_poly.pdbx_strand_id
1 'polypeptide(L)'
;MNIEALYKEIAPRLTNWLVSSGCAYHEACDLVQSTFLKIWKMRDDLRNNDSDISGLAFTIARNLRKNLVRDNSRLTFVDEIRDEDAGTVNPSAASSSDAEYLRRRLSEAFAKPPPILREAYTLFQIGEMSIRDIANQTGVSENLVKVRIFRAKEKLREILSDLDVT
;
A
#
# COMPACT_ATOMS: atom_id res chain seq x y z
N MET A 1 15.03 -20.73 3.91
CA MET A 1 14.39 -19.40 3.61
C MET A 1 15.34 -18.30 4.04
N ASN A 2 15.73 -17.48 3.09
CA ASN A 2 16.61 -16.34 3.37
C ASN A 2 15.77 -15.07 3.55
N ILE A 3 15.50 -14.70 4.80
CA ILE A 3 14.65 -13.56 5.14
C ILE A 3 15.29 -12.24 4.69
N GLU A 4 16.60 -12.14 4.71
CA GLU A 4 17.28 -10.94 4.23
C GLU A 4 17.06 -10.70 2.73
N ALA A 5 17.14 -11.75 1.93
CA ALA A 5 16.84 -11.68 0.50
C ALA A 5 15.38 -11.32 0.23
N LEU A 6 14.47 -11.93 0.99
CA LEU A 6 13.04 -11.60 0.93
C LEU A 6 12.75 -10.16 1.33
N TYR A 7 13.42 -9.68 2.36
CA TYR A 7 13.29 -8.29 2.78
C TYR A 7 13.71 -7.33 1.66
N LYS A 8 14.87 -7.56 1.06
CA LYS A 8 15.37 -6.72 -0.03
C LYS A 8 14.45 -6.70 -1.25
N GLU A 9 13.78 -7.82 -1.53
CA GLU A 9 12.84 -7.94 -2.65
C GLU A 9 11.47 -7.31 -2.34
N ILE A 10 10.92 -7.61 -1.17
CA ILE A 10 9.52 -7.30 -0.85
C ILE A 10 9.38 -5.91 -0.20
N ALA A 11 10.32 -5.49 0.64
CA ALA A 11 10.20 -4.27 1.41
C ALA A 11 9.97 -3.00 0.57
N PRO A 12 10.67 -2.78 -0.57
CA PRO A 12 10.42 -1.62 -1.41
C PRO A 12 9.00 -1.60 -1.99
N ARG A 13 8.52 -2.75 -2.45
CA ARG A 13 7.16 -2.89 -2.99
C ARG A 13 6.11 -2.66 -1.92
N LEU A 14 6.32 -3.23 -0.75
CA LEU A 14 5.42 -3.09 0.40
C LEU A 14 5.36 -1.64 0.88
N THR A 15 6.50 -0.97 0.97
CA THR A 15 6.58 0.45 1.31
C THR A 15 5.84 1.32 0.29
N ASN A 16 6.08 1.10 -0.99
CA ASN A 16 5.40 1.84 -2.07
C ASN A 16 3.89 1.65 -2.03
N TRP A 17 3.44 0.43 -1.79
CA TRP A 17 2.01 0.15 -1.66
C TRP A 17 1.40 0.88 -0.46
N LEU A 18 2.03 0.83 0.69
CA LEU A 18 1.55 1.51 1.90
C LEU A 18 1.48 3.02 1.72
N VAL A 19 2.50 3.62 1.13
CA VAL A 19 2.52 5.07 0.83
C VAL A 19 1.43 5.44 -0.17
N SER A 20 1.25 4.66 -1.24
CA SER A 20 0.19 4.89 -2.22
C SER A 20 -1.21 4.72 -1.63
N SER A 21 -1.33 3.97 -0.55
CA SER A 21 -2.58 3.77 0.19
C SER A 21 -2.88 4.87 1.21
N GLY A 22 -2.01 5.87 1.32
CA GLY A 22 -2.19 7.02 2.21
C GLY A 22 -1.42 6.99 3.52
N CYS A 23 -0.52 6.00 3.72
CA CYS A 23 0.38 6.01 4.88
C CYS A 23 1.48 7.05 4.71
N ALA A 24 1.82 7.74 5.77
CA ALA A 24 3.05 8.53 5.80
C ALA A 24 4.26 7.60 5.65
N TYR A 25 5.34 8.11 5.07
CA TYR A 25 6.52 7.30 4.79
C TYR A 25 7.10 6.62 6.04
N HIS A 26 7.21 7.36 7.15
CA HIS A 26 7.71 6.80 8.41
C HIS A 26 6.80 5.71 8.99
N GLU A 27 5.49 5.87 8.88
CA GLU A 27 4.52 4.84 9.27
C GLU A 27 4.64 3.59 8.39
N ALA A 28 4.81 3.79 7.08
CA ALA A 28 5.02 2.69 6.15
C ALA A 28 6.29 1.89 6.49
N CYS A 29 7.38 2.56 6.80
CA CYS A 29 8.62 1.91 7.23
C CYS A 29 8.44 1.10 8.52
N ASP A 30 7.73 1.63 9.49
CA ASP A 30 7.43 0.93 10.75
C ASP A 30 6.55 -0.30 10.51
N LEU A 31 5.55 -0.17 9.64
CA LEU A 31 4.67 -1.29 9.29
C LEU A 31 5.43 -2.40 8.55
N VAL A 32 6.35 -2.04 7.66
CA VAL A 32 7.21 -3.00 6.96
C VAL A 32 8.10 -3.76 7.95
N GLN A 33 8.73 -3.06 8.88
CA GLN A 33 9.55 -3.71 9.92
C GLN A 33 8.71 -4.64 10.79
N SER A 34 7.55 -4.20 11.23
CA SER A 34 6.64 -5.03 12.04
C SER A 34 6.16 -6.26 11.27
N THR A 35 5.92 -6.11 9.97
CA THR A 35 5.53 -7.22 9.09
C THR A 35 6.64 -8.28 9.04
N PHE A 36 7.87 -7.86 8.82
CA PHE A 36 9.00 -8.80 8.73
C PHE A 36 9.36 -9.42 10.07
N LEU A 37 9.16 -8.71 11.20
CA LEU A 37 9.30 -9.30 12.52
C LEU A 37 8.29 -10.44 12.75
N LYS A 38 7.06 -10.28 12.29
CA LYS A 38 6.05 -11.35 12.36
C LYS A 38 6.44 -12.54 11.47
N ILE A 39 6.89 -12.27 10.25
CA ILE A 39 7.38 -13.32 9.34
C ILE A 39 8.56 -14.06 9.98
N TRP A 40 9.48 -13.34 10.59
CA TRP A 40 10.61 -13.93 11.30
C TRP A 40 10.17 -14.87 12.43
N LYS A 41 9.20 -14.46 13.22
CA LYS A 41 8.66 -15.30 14.30
C LYS A 41 7.97 -16.55 13.78
N MET A 42 7.42 -16.50 12.59
CA MET A 42 6.72 -17.61 11.94
C MET A 42 7.62 -18.44 11.01
N ARG A 43 8.90 -18.14 10.94
CA ARG A 43 9.81 -18.71 9.92
C ARG A 43 9.89 -20.23 9.93
N ASP A 44 9.77 -20.85 11.09
CA ASP A 44 9.86 -22.32 11.21
C ASP A 44 8.61 -23.00 10.62
N ASP A 45 7.45 -22.41 10.84
CA ASP A 45 6.20 -22.86 10.26
C ASP A 45 6.16 -22.64 8.74
N LEU A 46 6.74 -21.56 8.26
CA LEU A 46 6.78 -21.18 6.86
C LEU A 46 7.75 -22.05 6.04
N ARG A 47 8.79 -22.61 6.66
CA ARG A 47 9.75 -23.50 5.98
C ARG A 47 9.10 -24.78 5.48
N ASN A 48 8.05 -25.23 6.15
CA ASN A 48 7.36 -26.48 5.85
C ASN A 48 6.20 -26.30 4.87
N ASN A 49 5.87 -25.08 4.51
CA ASN A 49 4.80 -24.76 3.58
C ASN A 49 5.36 -23.99 2.38
N ASP A 50 5.03 -24.43 1.17
CA ASP A 50 5.26 -23.67 -0.07
C ASP A 50 4.36 -22.42 -0.10
N SER A 51 4.42 -21.62 0.95
CA SER A 51 3.58 -20.44 1.10
C SER A 51 4.16 -19.29 0.30
N ASP A 52 3.31 -18.59 -0.41
CA ASP A 52 3.68 -17.30 -1.03
C ASP A 52 3.93 -16.26 0.08
N ILE A 53 5.20 -16.06 0.39
CA ILE A 53 5.63 -15.14 1.45
C ILE A 53 5.34 -13.69 1.06
N SER A 54 5.40 -13.37 -0.22
CA SER A 54 5.04 -12.04 -0.71
C SER A 54 3.58 -11.71 -0.40
N GLY A 55 2.66 -12.61 -0.77
CA GLY A 55 1.24 -12.47 -0.43
C GLY A 55 0.99 -12.38 1.07
N LEU A 56 1.68 -13.20 1.85
CA LEU A 56 1.59 -13.17 3.30
C LEU A 56 2.07 -11.82 3.88
N ALA A 57 3.16 -11.28 3.37
CA ALA A 57 3.68 -9.98 3.81
C ALA A 57 2.66 -8.86 3.57
N PHE A 58 2.04 -8.82 2.40
CA PHE A 58 0.98 -7.84 2.10
C PHE A 58 -0.24 -8.04 2.99
N THR A 59 -0.63 -9.28 3.28
CA THR A 59 -1.74 -9.57 4.20
C THR A 59 -1.45 -9.07 5.61
N ILE A 60 -0.27 -9.35 6.13
CA ILE A 60 0.13 -8.92 7.48
C ILE A 60 0.18 -7.38 7.54
N ALA A 61 0.81 -6.74 6.57
CA ALA A 61 0.91 -5.29 6.51
C ALA A 61 -0.47 -4.62 6.43
N ARG A 62 -1.37 -5.18 5.61
CA ARG A 62 -2.75 -4.70 5.50
C ARG A 62 -3.48 -4.77 6.84
N ASN A 63 -3.36 -5.88 7.53
CA ASN A 63 -4.00 -6.06 8.84
C ASN A 63 -3.41 -5.12 9.90
N LEU A 64 -2.10 -4.95 9.92
CA LEU A 64 -1.44 -4.00 10.82
C LEU A 64 -1.86 -2.56 10.54
N ARG A 65 -1.98 -2.19 9.28
CA ARG A 65 -2.46 -0.86 8.89
C ARG A 65 -3.91 -0.62 9.33
N LYS A 66 -4.77 -1.61 9.15
CA LYS A 66 -6.17 -1.52 9.63
C LYS A 66 -6.24 -1.30 11.13
N ASN A 67 -5.42 -2.02 11.89
CA ASN A 67 -5.35 -1.85 13.33
C ASN A 67 -4.84 -0.46 13.71
N LEU A 68 -3.82 0.04 13.02
CA LEU A 68 -3.27 1.37 13.24
C LEU A 68 -4.32 2.47 12.95
N VAL A 69 -5.03 2.37 11.84
CA VAL A 69 -6.11 3.32 11.49
C VAL A 69 -7.22 3.29 12.52
N ARG A 70 -7.61 2.10 12.99
CA ARG A 70 -8.63 1.95 14.03
C ARG A 70 -8.19 2.59 15.34
N ASP A 71 -6.95 2.34 15.76
CA ASP A 71 -6.40 2.88 17.00
C ASP A 71 -6.24 4.41 16.92
N ASN A 72 -5.80 4.93 15.78
CA ASN A 72 -5.70 6.36 15.54
C ASN A 72 -7.08 7.05 15.51
N SER A 73 -8.11 6.39 14.97
CA SER A 73 -9.45 6.95 14.98
C SER A 73 -10.05 7.02 16.38
N ARG A 74 -9.64 6.15 17.30
CA ARG A 74 -10.00 6.25 18.72
C ARG A 74 -9.28 7.40 19.43
N LEU A 75 -8.05 7.71 19.00
CA LEU A 75 -7.23 8.78 19.56
C LEU A 75 -7.58 10.16 18.98
N THR A 76 -8.11 10.22 17.78
CA THR A 76 -8.45 11.49 17.11
C THR A 76 -9.64 12.23 17.75
N PHE A 77 -10.36 11.60 18.67
CA PHE A 77 -11.33 12.31 19.49
C PHE A 77 -10.67 13.28 20.48
N VAL A 78 -9.35 13.22 20.65
CA VAL A 78 -8.60 14.01 21.64
C VAL A 78 -7.68 15.05 20.99
N ASP A 79 -7.31 14.87 19.71
CA ASP A 79 -6.36 15.73 19.03
C ASP A 79 -6.87 16.16 17.66
N GLU A 80 -7.57 17.30 17.63
CA GLU A 80 -7.88 18.03 16.39
C GLU A 80 -6.66 18.73 15.78
N ILE A 81 -5.49 18.56 16.39
CA ILE A 81 -4.25 19.14 15.88
C ILE A 81 -3.46 18.02 15.23
N ARG A 82 -3.87 17.64 14.05
CA ARG A 82 -2.96 17.00 13.14
C ARG A 82 -2.33 18.07 12.30
N ASP A 83 -1.04 18.22 12.50
CA ASP A 83 -0.21 18.85 11.51
C ASP A 83 -0.48 18.22 10.15
N GLU A 84 -0.92 19.03 9.23
CA GLU A 84 -1.08 18.66 7.82
C GLU A 84 0.25 18.27 7.17
N ASP A 85 1.32 18.27 7.94
CA ASP A 85 2.69 17.85 7.56
C ASP A 85 2.91 16.33 7.55
N ALA A 86 1.86 15.54 7.65
CA ALA A 86 1.92 14.14 7.26
C ALA A 86 2.05 13.98 5.74
N GLY A 87 2.42 15.03 5.05
CA GLY A 87 2.80 15.01 3.66
C GLY A 87 4.14 14.29 3.50
N THR A 88 4.08 13.08 3.06
CA THR A 88 4.86 12.49 1.99
C THR A 88 6.18 13.23 1.63
N VAL A 89 7.05 13.46 2.57
CA VAL A 89 8.40 13.82 2.20
C VAL A 89 9.21 12.54 2.13
N ASN A 90 9.41 12.06 0.93
CA ASN A 90 10.42 11.05 0.68
C ASN A 90 11.77 11.75 0.71
N PRO A 91 12.59 11.58 1.77
CA PRO A 91 13.85 12.30 1.90
C PRO A 91 14.92 11.88 0.89
N SER A 92 14.71 10.81 0.13
CA SER A 92 15.65 10.37 -0.91
C SER A 92 15.49 11.14 -2.22
N ALA A 93 14.54 12.04 -2.29
CA ALA A 93 14.29 12.81 -3.49
C ALA A 93 14.87 14.21 -3.37
N ALA A 94 16.18 14.30 -3.43
CA ALA A 94 16.87 15.50 -3.89
C ALA A 94 16.55 15.66 -5.38
N SER A 95 15.30 15.93 -5.70
CA SER A 95 14.86 15.92 -7.08
C SER A 95 14.53 17.33 -7.53
N SER A 96 14.66 17.52 -8.82
CA SER A 96 14.14 18.69 -9.51
C SER A 96 12.69 18.95 -9.08
N SER A 97 12.31 20.20 -9.03
CA SER A 97 10.94 20.64 -8.74
C SER A 97 9.87 19.94 -9.60
N ASP A 98 10.25 19.46 -10.78
CA ASP A 98 9.36 18.76 -11.71
C ASP A 98 9.01 17.35 -11.23
N ALA A 99 9.98 16.61 -10.67
CA ALA A 99 9.74 15.28 -10.12
C ALA A 99 8.86 15.33 -8.86
N GLU A 100 9.06 16.34 -8.02
CA GLU A 100 8.24 16.57 -6.83
C GLU A 100 6.81 16.96 -7.21
N TYR A 101 6.66 17.85 -8.19
CA TYR A 101 5.35 18.22 -8.75
C TYR A 101 4.62 17.00 -9.29
N LEU A 102 5.29 16.16 -10.07
CA LEU A 102 4.70 14.94 -10.64
C LEU A 102 4.27 13.96 -9.55
N ARG A 103 5.10 13.74 -8.53
CA ARG A 103 4.74 12.89 -7.39
C ARG A 103 3.51 13.38 -6.68
N ARG A 104 3.43 14.67 -6.40
CA ARG A 104 2.28 15.26 -5.74
C ARG A 104 1.01 15.08 -6.57
N ARG A 105 1.10 15.31 -7.88
CA ARG A 105 -0.03 15.13 -8.80
C ARG A 105 -0.48 13.68 -8.88
N LEU A 106 0.46 12.74 -8.93
CA LEU A 106 0.15 11.32 -8.90
C LEU A 106 -0.49 10.92 -7.57
N SER A 107 0.04 11.40 -6.46
CA SER A 107 -0.52 11.12 -5.13
C SER A 107 -1.96 11.65 -5.01
N GLU A 108 -2.22 12.85 -5.47
CA GLU A 108 -3.56 13.42 -5.52
C GLU A 108 -4.50 12.61 -6.40
N ALA A 109 -4.01 12.17 -7.56
CA ALA A 109 -4.78 11.33 -8.49
C ALA A 109 -5.14 9.98 -7.86
N PHE A 110 -4.19 9.35 -7.17
CA PHE A 110 -4.42 8.08 -6.48
C PHE A 110 -5.35 8.20 -5.27
N ALA A 111 -5.46 9.40 -4.68
CA ALA A 111 -6.36 9.64 -3.56
C ALA A 111 -7.83 9.80 -3.97
N LYS A 112 -8.11 10.13 -5.22
CA LYS A 112 -9.48 10.41 -5.71
C LYS A 112 -10.38 9.18 -5.85
N PRO A 113 -9.91 8.01 -6.34
CA PRO A 113 -10.78 6.84 -6.40
C PRO A 113 -11.24 6.40 -5.01
N PRO A 114 -12.45 5.81 -4.89
CA PRO A 114 -12.91 5.26 -3.63
C PRO A 114 -11.88 4.28 -3.04
N PRO A 115 -11.74 4.21 -1.70
CA PRO A 115 -10.74 3.34 -1.07
C PRO A 115 -10.79 1.88 -1.49
N ILE A 116 -11.99 1.34 -1.71
CA ILE A 116 -12.18 -0.06 -2.15
C ILE A 116 -11.55 -0.30 -3.54
N LEU A 117 -11.76 0.62 -4.46
CA LEU A 117 -11.20 0.51 -5.82
C LEU A 117 -9.69 0.71 -5.82
N ARG A 118 -9.22 1.69 -5.05
CA ARG A 118 -7.81 1.98 -4.90
C ARG A 118 -7.05 0.81 -4.29
N GLU A 119 -7.60 0.17 -3.26
CA GLU A 119 -7.00 -0.99 -2.62
C GLU A 119 -6.80 -2.14 -3.62
N ALA A 120 -7.84 -2.51 -4.36
CA ALA A 120 -7.75 -3.59 -5.35
C ALA A 120 -6.70 -3.28 -6.42
N TYR A 121 -6.69 -2.07 -6.93
CA TYR A 121 -5.76 -1.65 -7.97
C TYR A 121 -4.31 -1.63 -7.47
N THR A 122 -4.07 -1.07 -6.29
CA THR A 122 -2.71 -0.98 -5.75
C THR A 122 -2.14 -2.33 -5.35
N LEU A 123 -2.95 -3.24 -4.82
CA LEU A 123 -2.52 -4.61 -4.55
C LEU A 123 -2.15 -5.35 -5.84
N PHE A 124 -2.90 -5.11 -6.91
CA PHE A 124 -2.62 -5.73 -8.20
C PHE A 124 -1.39 -5.14 -8.89
N GLN A 125 -1.31 -3.81 -9.01
CA GLN A 125 -0.24 -3.13 -9.76
C GLN A 125 1.06 -2.96 -8.97
N ILE A 126 0.99 -2.56 -7.74
CA ILE A 126 2.16 -2.30 -6.90
C ILE A 126 2.56 -3.53 -6.12
N GLY A 127 1.57 -4.22 -5.54
CA GLY A 127 1.79 -5.44 -4.77
C GLY A 127 2.06 -6.66 -5.63
N GLU A 128 1.80 -6.59 -6.94
CA GLU A 128 1.94 -7.71 -7.89
C GLU A 128 1.19 -8.98 -7.43
N MET A 129 0.11 -8.78 -6.69
CA MET A 129 -0.72 -9.90 -6.23
C MET A 129 -1.62 -10.41 -7.35
N SER A 130 -1.85 -11.72 -7.35
CA SER A 130 -2.84 -12.31 -8.26
C SER A 130 -4.26 -11.90 -7.88
N ILE A 131 -5.16 -11.92 -8.84
CA ILE A 131 -6.59 -11.63 -8.60
C ILE A 131 -7.17 -12.59 -7.56
N ARG A 132 -6.77 -13.85 -7.62
CA ARG A 132 -7.18 -14.88 -6.65
C ARG A 132 -6.74 -14.53 -5.23
N ASP A 133 -5.49 -14.10 -5.06
CA ASP A 133 -4.96 -13.75 -3.74
C ASP A 133 -5.63 -12.49 -3.20
N ILE A 134 -5.89 -11.51 -4.05
CA ILE A 134 -6.64 -10.31 -3.67
C ILE A 134 -8.06 -10.68 -3.24
N ALA A 135 -8.72 -11.57 -3.97
CA ALA A 135 -10.06 -12.06 -3.64
C ALA A 135 -10.08 -12.75 -2.28
N ASN A 136 -9.12 -13.64 -2.02
CA ASN A 136 -8.99 -14.32 -0.73
C ASN A 136 -8.73 -13.35 0.41
N GLN A 137 -7.86 -12.36 0.19
CA GLN A 137 -7.49 -11.38 1.21
C GLN A 137 -8.62 -10.42 1.55
N THR A 138 -9.40 -10.02 0.56
CA THR A 138 -10.49 -9.04 0.73
C THR A 138 -11.85 -9.69 1.00
N GLY A 139 -11.95 -11.01 0.89
CA GLY A 139 -13.19 -11.74 1.14
C GLY A 139 -14.27 -11.55 0.09
N VAL A 140 -13.89 -11.22 -1.15
CA VAL A 140 -14.82 -11.02 -2.27
C VAL A 140 -14.49 -11.97 -3.42
N SER A 141 -15.39 -12.07 -4.40
CA SER A 141 -15.17 -12.93 -5.57
C SER A 141 -14.08 -12.38 -6.49
N GLU A 142 -13.44 -13.25 -7.26
CA GLU A 142 -12.46 -12.86 -8.28
C GLU A 142 -13.07 -11.91 -9.31
N ASN A 143 -14.32 -12.14 -9.71
CA ASN A 143 -15.02 -11.25 -10.64
C ASN A 143 -15.18 -9.84 -10.08
N LEU A 144 -15.51 -9.72 -8.80
CA LEU A 144 -15.63 -8.42 -8.16
C LEU A 144 -14.28 -7.71 -8.09
N VAL A 145 -13.19 -8.44 -7.83
CA VAL A 145 -11.83 -7.87 -7.87
C VAL A 145 -11.52 -7.32 -9.26
N LYS A 146 -11.80 -8.09 -10.31
CA LYS A 146 -11.62 -7.63 -11.70
C LYS A 146 -12.40 -6.35 -12.00
N VAL A 147 -13.64 -6.29 -11.58
CA VAL A 147 -14.49 -5.09 -11.75
C VAL A 147 -13.91 -3.89 -11.00
N ARG A 148 -13.45 -4.09 -9.77
CA ARG A 148 -12.83 -3.03 -8.97
C ARG A 148 -11.57 -2.49 -9.63
N ILE A 149 -10.71 -3.37 -10.12
CA ILE A 149 -9.47 -2.98 -10.82
C ILE A 149 -9.81 -2.20 -12.09
N PHE A 150 -10.76 -2.68 -12.87
CA PHE A 150 -11.19 -2.02 -14.09
C PHE A 150 -11.73 -0.60 -13.83
N ARG A 151 -12.62 -0.47 -12.85
CA ARG A 151 -13.19 0.84 -12.46
C ARG A 151 -12.13 1.79 -11.93
N ALA A 152 -11.16 1.28 -11.16
CA ALA A 152 -10.05 2.08 -10.69
C ALA A 152 -9.21 2.60 -11.85
N LYS A 153 -8.89 1.75 -12.84
CA LYS A 153 -8.16 2.14 -14.05
C LYS A 153 -8.88 3.23 -14.83
N GLU A 154 -10.19 3.10 -15.00
CA GLU A 154 -10.99 4.10 -15.71
C GLU A 154 -10.95 5.45 -15.01
N LYS A 155 -11.14 5.46 -13.69
CA LYS A 155 -11.07 6.71 -12.91
C LYS A 155 -9.70 7.35 -12.96
N LEU A 156 -8.64 6.56 -12.88
CA LEU A 156 -7.28 7.06 -13.01
C LEU A 156 -7.00 7.63 -14.40
N ARG A 157 -7.50 6.98 -15.45
CA ARG A 157 -7.39 7.53 -16.81
C ARG A 157 -8.06 8.87 -16.97
N GLU A 158 -9.28 9.03 -16.45
CA GLU A 158 -9.99 10.30 -16.46
C GLU A 158 -9.20 11.40 -15.77
N ILE A 159 -8.68 11.10 -14.58
CA ILE A 159 -7.90 12.05 -13.79
C ILE A 159 -6.59 12.39 -14.48
N LEU A 160 -5.90 11.41 -15.04
CA LEU A 160 -4.61 11.62 -15.70
C LEU A 160 -4.77 12.30 -17.07
N SER A 161 -5.86 12.05 -17.79
CA SER A 161 -6.13 12.75 -19.06
C SER A 161 -6.35 14.24 -18.85
N ASP A 162 -6.92 14.65 -17.73
CA ASP A 162 -7.04 16.06 -17.37
C ASP A 162 -5.67 16.70 -17.08
N LEU A 163 -4.67 15.90 -16.74
CA LEU A 163 -3.31 16.37 -16.51
C LEU A 163 -2.48 16.49 -17.79
N ASP A 164 -2.79 15.70 -18.80
CA ASP A 164 -2.07 15.69 -20.09
C ASP A 164 -2.49 16.84 -21.02
N VAL A 165 -3.51 17.59 -20.69
CA VAL A 165 -4.06 18.67 -21.52
C VAL A 165 -3.33 20.01 -21.30
N THR A 166 -2.28 19.99 -20.54
CA THR A 166 -1.37 21.11 -20.40
C THR A 166 -0.01 20.77 -20.99
#